data_b69d6e663d2d4237ce11cb0a2c439bd6
#
_entry.id   b69d6e663d2d4237ce11cb0a2c439bd6
#
_cell.length_a   1.000
_cell.length_b   1.000
_cell.length_c   1.000
_cell.angle_alpha   90.00
_cell.angle_beta   90.00
_cell.angle_gamma   90.00
#
_symmetry.space_group_name_H-M   'P 1'
#
loop_
_entity.id
_entity.type
_entity.pdbx_description
1 polymer ?
#
loop_
_entity_poly.entity_id
_entity_poly.type
_entity_poly.pdbx_seq_one_letter_code
_entity_poly.pdbx_strand_id
1 'polypeptide(L)'
;VSVKADVKQELNISSTSGDVYAENLNLEKFNAESTSGDVIINNISATECINASSVSGEIDLSNVKGKEIFANTISGGVMLTDTVASQKLKANSTSGEIDLKRCDAKNIVLDTVSGEISGTLLSNKQFITETTSGTVNVPQSVSNEECRITTVSGDIYIEIADQ
;
A
#
# COMPACT_ATOMS: atom_id res chain seq x y z
N VAL A 1 6.37 2.11 -19.09
CA VAL A 1 6.69 0.70 -19.43
C VAL A 1 5.47 -0.16 -19.11
N SER A 2 5.04 -0.97 -20.07
CA SER A 2 3.94 -1.91 -19.90
C SER A 2 4.46 -3.33 -20.12
N VAL A 3 4.24 -4.21 -19.16
CA VAL A 3 4.67 -5.61 -19.24
C VAL A 3 3.46 -6.53 -19.02
N LYS A 4 3.31 -7.50 -19.91
CA LYS A 4 2.30 -8.57 -19.81
C LYS A 4 3.02 -9.91 -19.97
N ALA A 5 3.15 -10.68 -18.92
CA ALA A 5 3.71 -12.02 -19.00
C ALA A 5 3.37 -12.90 -17.79
N ASP A 6 3.22 -14.20 -18.01
CA ASP A 6 3.32 -15.19 -16.96
C ASP A 6 4.80 -15.54 -16.77
N VAL A 7 5.41 -14.99 -15.76
CA VAL A 7 6.83 -15.20 -15.44
C VAL A 7 6.92 -15.77 -14.02
N LYS A 8 7.44 -16.97 -13.87
CA LYS A 8 7.69 -17.59 -12.55
C LYS A 8 9.01 -17.11 -11.94
N GLN A 9 9.30 -15.80 -12.00
CA GLN A 9 10.57 -15.25 -11.56
C GLN A 9 10.42 -13.86 -10.99
N GLU A 10 11.53 -13.25 -10.67
CA GLU A 10 11.61 -11.86 -10.22
C GLU A 10 11.55 -10.92 -11.43
N LEU A 11 10.71 -9.90 -11.34
CA LEU A 11 10.62 -8.83 -12.33
C LEU A 11 10.94 -7.48 -11.67
N ASN A 12 11.93 -6.79 -12.21
CA ASN A 12 12.31 -5.45 -11.79
C ASN A 12 12.05 -4.46 -12.94
N ILE A 13 11.29 -3.42 -12.65
CA ILE A 13 11.01 -2.33 -13.59
C ILE A 13 11.42 -1.03 -12.94
N SER A 14 12.22 -0.22 -13.67
CA SER A 14 12.59 1.11 -13.20
C SER A 14 12.40 2.16 -14.27
N SER A 15 11.95 3.34 -13.88
CA SER A 15 11.79 4.51 -14.73
C SER A 15 12.32 5.75 -14.03
N THR A 16 12.90 6.69 -14.80
CA THR A 16 13.34 7.97 -14.23
C THR A 16 12.24 9.03 -14.33
N SER A 17 11.55 9.10 -15.44
CA SER A 17 10.56 10.16 -15.69
C SER A 17 9.28 9.69 -16.37
N GLY A 18 9.05 8.41 -16.45
CA GLY A 18 7.83 7.86 -17.01
C GLY A 18 7.08 7.00 -16.02
N ASP A 19 5.81 6.84 -16.26
CA ASP A 19 4.96 5.97 -15.45
C ASP A 19 5.37 4.50 -15.62
N VAL A 20 5.24 3.75 -14.56
CA VAL A 20 5.39 2.30 -14.56
C VAL A 20 4.00 1.69 -14.51
N TYR A 21 3.66 0.94 -15.52
CA TYR A 21 2.37 0.27 -15.62
C TYR A 21 2.55 -1.24 -15.74
N ALA A 22 2.01 -1.99 -14.81
CA ALA A 22 2.09 -3.44 -14.79
C ALA A 22 0.72 -4.06 -14.51
N GLU A 23 0.33 -5.03 -15.32
CA GLU A 23 -0.97 -5.69 -15.17
C GLU A 23 -0.93 -7.19 -15.49
N ASN A 24 -1.79 -7.94 -14.83
CA ASN A 24 -2.04 -9.37 -15.12
C ASN A 24 -0.77 -10.23 -15.05
N LEU A 25 -0.03 -10.14 -13.94
CA LEU A 25 1.21 -10.89 -13.73
C LEU A 25 1.10 -11.85 -12.53
N ASN A 26 1.70 -13.02 -12.68
CA ASN A 26 1.94 -13.98 -11.61
C ASN A 26 3.43 -14.22 -11.47
N LEU A 27 3.99 -13.84 -10.33
CA LEU A 27 5.44 -13.76 -10.10
C LEU A 27 5.84 -14.35 -8.75
N GLU A 28 7.12 -14.51 -8.50
CA GLU A 28 7.65 -14.70 -7.16
C GLU A 28 7.89 -13.35 -6.48
N LYS A 29 8.58 -12.45 -7.18
CA LYS A 29 8.89 -11.11 -6.70
C LYS A 29 8.62 -10.07 -7.78
N PHE A 30 8.06 -8.96 -7.37
CA PHE A 30 7.85 -7.82 -8.25
C PHE A 30 8.39 -6.54 -7.62
N ASN A 31 9.21 -5.83 -8.36
CA ASN A 31 9.74 -4.53 -7.96
C ASN A 31 9.49 -3.50 -9.05
N ALA A 32 8.82 -2.41 -8.71
CA ALA A 32 8.54 -1.30 -9.61
C ALA A 32 9.00 0.01 -8.97
N GLU A 33 9.84 0.74 -9.68
CA GLU A 33 10.40 2.01 -9.20
C GLU A 33 10.25 3.11 -10.23
N SER A 34 9.85 4.30 -9.79
CA SER A 34 9.88 5.51 -10.60
C SER A 34 10.47 6.68 -9.82
N THR A 35 11.10 7.64 -10.51
CA THR A 35 11.53 8.86 -9.85
C THR A 35 10.49 9.98 -9.97
N SER A 36 9.91 10.17 -11.14
CA SER A 36 8.96 11.27 -11.37
C SER A 36 7.64 10.84 -11.98
N GLY A 37 7.42 9.56 -12.15
CA GLY A 37 6.18 9.02 -12.71
C GLY A 37 5.40 8.22 -11.71
N ASP A 38 4.16 7.94 -12.05
CA ASP A 38 3.29 7.11 -11.24
C ASP A 38 3.64 5.63 -11.38
N VAL A 39 3.35 4.88 -10.33
CA VAL A 39 3.49 3.43 -10.34
C VAL A 39 2.11 2.80 -10.22
N ILE A 40 1.61 2.25 -11.31
CA ILE A 40 0.26 1.69 -11.42
C ILE A 40 0.36 0.18 -11.62
N ILE A 41 -0.12 -0.56 -10.65
CA ILE A 41 -0.04 -2.02 -10.59
C ILE A 41 -1.45 -2.59 -10.47
N ASN A 42 -1.84 -3.41 -11.42
CA ASN A 42 -3.19 -3.94 -11.48
C ASN A 42 -3.21 -5.46 -11.70
N ASN A 43 -3.98 -6.17 -10.90
CA ASN A 43 -4.18 -7.61 -11.02
C ASN A 43 -2.86 -8.39 -11.02
N ILE A 44 -2.06 -8.21 -9.98
CA ILE A 44 -0.77 -8.89 -9.79
C ILE A 44 -0.82 -9.79 -8.56
N SER A 45 -0.30 -10.99 -8.72
CA SER A 45 -0.07 -11.93 -7.62
C SER A 45 1.39 -12.29 -7.52
N ALA A 46 1.96 -12.17 -6.32
CA ALA A 46 3.32 -12.60 -6.04
C ALA A 46 3.36 -13.55 -4.85
N THR A 47 4.15 -14.60 -4.95
CA THR A 47 4.27 -15.59 -3.87
C THR A 47 5.13 -15.09 -2.71
N GLU A 48 6.01 -14.13 -2.94
CA GLU A 48 6.88 -13.56 -1.91
C GLU A 48 6.59 -12.07 -1.69
N CYS A 49 7.09 -11.21 -2.55
CA CYS A 49 7.13 -9.77 -2.28
C CYS A 49 6.71 -8.94 -3.49
N ILE A 50 5.95 -7.90 -3.21
CA ILE A 50 5.65 -6.81 -4.16
C ILE A 50 6.16 -5.51 -3.56
N ASN A 51 7.02 -4.82 -4.29
CA ASN A 51 7.55 -3.52 -3.91
C ASN A 51 7.24 -2.49 -4.99
N ALA A 52 6.56 -1.42 -4.62
CA ALA A 52 6.28 -0.28 -5.48
C ALA A 52 6.85 0.98 -4.83
N SER A 53 7.67 1.72 -5.54
CA SER A 53 8.25 2.95 -5.03
C SER A 53 8.25 4.08 -6.06
N SER A 54 7.98 5.29 -5.59
CA SER A 54 8.13 6.51 -6.39
C SER A 54 8.74 7.62 -5.52
N VAL A 55 9.37 8.60 -6.15
CA VAL A 55 9.81 9.80 -5.42
C VAL A 55 8.75 10.89 -5.51
N SER A 56 8.20 11.16 -6.67
CA SER A 56 7.25 12.25 -6.89
C SER A 56 5.92 11.83 -7.53
N GLY A 57 5.72 10.57 -7.74
CA GLY A 57 4.48 10.05 -8.33
C GLY A 57 3.57 9.35 -7.32
N GLU A 58 2.35 9.14 -7.73
CA GLU A 58 1.39 8.33 -6.99
C GLU A 58 1.70 6.83 -7.15
N ILE A 59 1.30 6.07 -6.16
CA ILE A 59 1.34 4.61 -6.21
C ILE A 59 -0.09 4.10 -6.14
N ASP A 60 -0.53 3.42 -7.19
CA ASP A 60 -1.84 2.78 -7.26
C ASP A 60 -1.69 1.27 -7.39
N LEU A 61 -2.12 0.55 -6.37
CA LEU A 61 -2.17 -0.91 -6.35
C LEU A 61 -3.61 -1.37 -6.32
N SER A 62 -4.06 -2.02 -7.39
CA SER A 62 -5.43 -2.51 -7.52
C SER A 62 -5.47 -4.01 -7.75
N ASN A 63 -6.24 -4.73 -6.95
CA ASN A 63 -6.36 -6.19 -7.00
C ASN A 63 -5.00 -6.91 -6.94
N VAL A 64 -4.24 -6.58 -5.90
CA VAL A 64 -2.87 -7.08 -5.71
C VAL A 64 -2.81 -8.05 -4.54
N LYS A 65 -2.16 -9.19 -4.75
CA LYS A 65 -2.01 -10.22 -3.73
C LYS A 65 -0.55 -10.63 -3.58
N GLY A 66 -0.10 -10.74 -2.34
CA GLY A 66 1.28 -11.14 -2.05
C GLY A 66 1.45 -11.65 -0.63
N LYS A 67 2.63 -12.13 -0.32
CA LYS A 67 3.01 -12.44 1.05
C LYS A 67 3.35 -11.16 1.80
N GLU A 68 4.18 -10.33 1.19
CA GLU A 68 4.53 -9.00 1.67
C GLU A 68 4.33 -7.97 0.55
N ILE A 69 3.72 -6.86 0.87
CA ILE A 69 3.45 -5.77 -0.08
C ILE A 69 3.96 -4.46 0.53
N PHE A 70 4.80 -3.76 -0.23
CA PHE A 70 5.39 -2.48 0.15
C PHE A 70 5.06 -1.42 -0.89
N ALA A 71 4.57 -0.28 -0.43
CA ALA A 71 4.32 0.90 -1.26
C ALA A 71 4.97 2.12 -0.59
N ASN A 72 5.93 2.75 -1.26
CA ASN A 72 6.69 3.86 -0.70
C ASN A 72 6.75 5.02 -1.68
N THR A 73 6.36 6.20 -1.24
CA THR A 73 6.54 7.43 -2.00
C THR A 73 7.04 8.57 -1.10
N ILE A 74 7.56 9.64 -1.69
CA ILE A 74 7.96 10.82 -0.93
C ILE A 74 6.90 11.92 -1.07
N SER A 75 6.48 12.25 -2.28
CA SER A 75 5.59 13.38 -2.53
C SER A 75 4.27 13.00 -3.20
N GLY A 76 3.99 11.75 -3.34
CA GLY A 76 2.74 11.26 -3.92
C GLY A 76 1.81 10.60 -2.91
N GLY A 77 0.59 10.37 -3.31
CA GLY A 77 -0.35 9.54 -2.56
C GLY A 77 -0.08 8.05 -2.76
N VAL A 78 -0.59 7.25 -1.85
CA VAL A 78 -0.62 5.78 -1.96
C VAL A 78 -2.07 5.35 -1.94
N MET A 79 -2.53 4.76 -3.03
CA MET A 79 -3.88 4.21 -3.15
C MET A 79 -3.82 2.69 -3.28
N LEU A 80 -4.46 2.00 -2.36
CA LEU A 80 -4.50 0.54 -2.32
C LEU A 80 -5.95 0.08 -2.40
N THR A 81 -6.31 -0.62 -3.45
CA THR A 81 -7.67 -1.14 -3.65
C THR A 81 -7.63 -2.66 -3.79
N ASP A 82 -8.48 -3.37 -3.05
CA ASP A 82 -8.53 -4.84 -3.07
C ASP A 82 -7.13 -5.49 -2.93
N THR A 83 -6.29 -4.90 -2.08
CA THR A 83 -4.90 -5.33 -1.89
C THR A 83 -4.78 -6.16 -0.62
N VAL A 84 -4.36 -7.41 -0.77
CA VAL A 84 -4.30 -8.37 0.33
C VAL A 84 -2.91 -8.99 0.43
N ALA A 85 -2.29 -8.84 1.60
CA ALA A 85 -1.02 -9.49 1.93
C ALA A 85 -1.24 -10.59 2.98
N SER A 86 -0.65 -11.76 2.77
CA SER A 86 -0.81 -12.84 3.74
C SER A 86 -0.02 -12.64 5.04
N GLN A 87 0.99 -11.77 5.02
CA GLN A 87 1.79 -11.45 6.20
C GLN A 87 1.85 -9.95 6.50
N LYS A 88 2.37 -9.14 5.56
CA LYS A 88 2.63 -7.72 5.83
C LYS A 88 2.22 -6.82 4.67
N LEU A 89 1.51 -5.77 5.00
CA LEU A 89 1.21 -4.65 4.11
C LEU A 89 1.81 -3.38 4.72
N LYS A 90 2.69 -2.72 3.99
CA LYS A 90 3.31 -1.47 4.44
C LYS A 90 3.17 -0.39 3.38
N ALA A 91 2.62 0.75 3.78
CA ALA A 91 2.51 1.94 2.94
C ALA A 91 3.12 3.14 3.64
N ASN A 92 4.01 3.83 2.97
CA ASN A 92 4.68 5.02 3.48
C ASN A 92 4.55 6.17 2.48
N SER A 93 4.28 7.35 2.99
CA SER A 93 4.45 8.60 2.26
C SER A 93 5.11 9.65 3.15
N THR A 94 5.74 10.65 2.58
CA THR A 94 6.19 11.80 3.38
C THR A 94 5.15 12.94 3.32
N SER A 95 4.62 13.23 2.15
CA SER A 95 3.72 14.38 1.95
C SER A 95 2.44 14.02 1.22
N GLY A 96 2.05 12.79 1.19
CA GLY A 96 0.84 12.35 0.50
C GLY A 96 -0.13 11.59 1.40
N GLU A 97 -1.34 11.48 0.93
CA GLU A 97 -2.39 10.71 1.57
C GLU A 97 -2.16 9.21 1.36
N ILE A 98 -2.62 8.42 2.30
CA ILE A 98 -2.67 6.96 2.17
C ILE A 98 -4.13 6.53 2.24
N ASP A 99 -4.67 6.03 1.14
CA ASP A 99 -6.05 5.56 1.05
C ASP A 99 -6.11 4.05 0.78
N LEU A 100 -6.90 3.37 1.59
CA LEU A 100 -7.08 1.93 1.53
C LEU A 100 -8.54 1.59 1.25
N LYS A 101 -8.78 0.74 0.26
CA LYS A 101 -10.12 0.24 -0.04
C LYS A 101 -10.12 -1.28 -0.03
N ARG A 102 -10.77 -1.87 0.97
CA ARG A 102 -10.90 -3.33 1.14
C ARG A 102 -9.53 -4.04 1.12
N CYS A 103 -8.62 -3.55 1.95
CA CYS A 103 -7.29 -4.13 2.11
C CYS A 103 -7.23 -5.05 3.33
N ASP A 104 -6.30 -5.98 3.33
CA ASP A 104 -6.06 -6.85 4.48
C ASP A 104 -4.61 -7.37 4.54
N ALA A 105 -4.14 -7.61 5.77
CA ALA A 105 -2.91 -8.31 6.05
C ALA A 105 -2.86 -8.67 7.54
N LYS A 106 -2.03 -9.64 7.94
CA LYS A 106 -1.81 -9.92 9.37
C LYS A 106 -1.20 -8.73 10.10
N ASN A 107 -0.25 -8.07 9.45
CA ASN A 107 0.38 -6.85 9.96
C ASN A 107 0.26 -5.75 8.92
N ILE A 108 -0.35 -4.65 9.31
CA ILE A 108 -0.48 -3.46 8.48
C ILE A 108 0.31 -2.33 9.13
N VAL A 109 1.14 -1.66 8.34
CA VAL A 109 1.93 -0.50 8.79
C VAL A 109 1.71 0.65 7.81
N LEU A 110 1.16 1.74 8.29
CA LEU A 110 0.86 2.93 7.50
C LEU A 110 1.55 4.13 8.15
N ASP A 111 2.48 4.73 7.44
CA ASP A 111 3.25 5.86 7.94
C ASP A 111 3.21 7.03 6.96
N THR A 112 2.87 8.21 7.45
CA THR A 112 3.06 9.46 6.71
C THR A 112 3.58 10.56 7.63
N VAL A 113 4.14 11.62 7.08
CA VAL A 113 4.51 12.78 7.87
C VAL A 113 3.41 13.84 7.77
N SER A 114 2.97 14.17 6.59
CA SER A 114 1.97 15.22 6.35
C SER A 114 0.91 14.71 5.37
N GLY A 115 0.02 13.91 5.83
CA GLY A 115 -1.07 13.42 5.02
C GLY A 115 -2.13 12.72 5.85
N GLU A 116 -3.32 12.65 5.31
CA GLU A 116 -4.39 11.86 5.87
C GLU A 116 -4.17 10.37 5.60
N ILE A 117 -4.51 9.55 6.56
CA ILE A 117 -4.57 8.10 6.38
C ILE A 117 -6.01 7.66 6.56
N SER A 118 -6.60 7.18 5.50
CA SER A 118 -8.01 6.78 5.50
C SER A 118 -8.22 5.42 4.83
N GLY A 119 -9.31 4.78 5.15
CA GLY A 119 -9.71 3.62 4.37
C GLY A 119 -10.53 2.56 5.08
N THR A 120 -10.71 1.45 4.36
CA THR A 120 -11.47 0.29 4.82
C THR A 120 -10.62 -0.98 4.80
N LEU A 121 -10.73 -1.76 5.86
CA LEU A 121 -10.07 -3.07 6.01
C LEU A 121 -11.11 -4.19 6.00
N LEU A 122 -10.71 -5.37 5.54
CA LEU A 122 -11.61 -6.53 5.44
C LEU A 122 -11.79 -7.29 6.76
N SER A 123 -10.88 -7.12 7.70
CA SER A 123 -10.94 -7.81 8.98
C SER A 123 -10.56 -6.90 10.15
N ASN A 124 -11.02 -7.27 11.33
CA ASN A 124 -10.71 -6.54 12.56
C ASN A 124 -9.22 -6.63 12.90
N LYS A 125 -8.65 -5.51 13.33
CA LYS A 125 -7.25 -5.38 13.74
C LYS A 125 -7.14 -4.82 15.15
N GLN A 126 -6.03 -5.07 15.79
CA GLN A 126 -5.62 -4.28 16.95
C GLN A 126 -4.93 -3.01 16.43
N PHE A 127 -5.60 -1.89 16.59
CA PHE A 127 -5.10 -0.60 16.10
C PHE A 127 -4.13 0.02 17.10
N ILE A 128 -2.96 0.40 16.61
CA ILE A 128 -1.96 1.21 17.32
C ILE A 128 -1.77 2.47 16.50
N THR A 129 -2.29 3.58 16.99
CA THR A 129 -2.31 4.85 16.26
C THR A 129 -1.53 5.93 16.99
N GLU A 130 -0.76 6.70 16.24
CA GLU A 130 0.02 7.82 16.76
C GLU A 130 -0.08 9.01 15.79
N THR A 131 -0.51 10.16 16.31
CA THR A 131 -0.47 11.44 15.59
C THR A 131 -0.05 12.54 16.55
N THR A 132 0.68 13.53 16.06
CA THR A 132 1.03 14.69 16.85
C THR A 132 -0.04 15.79 16.72
N SER A 133 -0.62 15.92 15.53
CA SER A 133 -1.58 16.98 15.22
C SER A 133 -2.62 16.44 14.23
N GLY A 134 -3.71 15.96 14.74
CA GLY A 134 -4.79 15.37 13.94
C GLY A 134 -5.79 14.60 14.78
N THR A 135 -6.86 14.18 14.15
CA THR A 135 -7.93 13.40 14.75
C THR A 135 -7.71 11.90 14.45
N VAL A 136 -8.01 11.06 15.41
CA VAL A 136 -7.94 9.60 15.23
C VAL A 136 -9.33 9.01 15.37
N ASN A 137 -9.79 8.35 14.34
CA ASN A 137 -11.04 7.60 14.32
C ASN A 137 -10.81 6.21 13.74
N VAL A 138 -10.70 5.23 14.60
CA VAL A 138 -10.49 3.81 14.24
C VAL A 138 -11.44 2.94 15.05
N PRO A 139 -11.85 1.78 14.52
CA PRO A 139 -12.71 0.85 15.26
C PRO A 139 -12.02 0.34 16.53
N GLN A 140 -12.77 0.21 17.59
CA GLN A 140 -12.30 -0.51 18.79
C GLN A 140 -12.51 -2.00 18.58
N SER A 141 -11.46 -2.72 18.36
CA SER A 141 -11.50 -4.16 18.18
C SER A 141 -10.35 -4.88 18.88
N VAL A 142 -10.60 -6.11 19.28
CA VAL A 142 -9.57 -7.00 19.83
C VAL A 142 -9.23 -8.05 18.77
N SER A 143 -7.99 -8.09 18.36
CA SER A 143 -7.50 -9.03 17.35
C SER A 143 -6.05 -9.40 17.64
N ASN A 144 -5.61 -10.53 17.14
CA ASN A 144 -4.21 -10.94 17.16
C ASN A 144 -3.44 -10.36 15.95
N GLU A 145 -4.12 -9.67 15.07
CA GLU A 145 -3.54 -9.01 13.90
C GLU A 145 -3.41 -7.51 14.17
N GLU A 146 -2.25 -6.95 13.86
CA GLU A 146 -1.90 -5.57 14.22
C GLU A 146 -2.03 -4.63 13.01
N CYS A 147 -2.60 -3.45 13.26
CA CYS A 147 -2.57 -2.32 12.34
C CYS A 147 -1.92 -1.12 13.05
N ARG A 148 -0.71 -0.79 12.66
CA ARG A 148 0.01 0.38 13.17
C ARG A 148 -0.11 1.53 12.19
N ILE A 149 -0.52 2.68 12.67
CA ILE A 149 -0.73 3.87 11.86
C ILE A 149 -0.06 5.06 12.54
N THR A 150 0.87 5.71 11.84
CA THR A 150 1.60 6.85 12.35
C THR A 150 1.53 8.02 11.38
N THR A 151 1.19 9.20 11.88
CA THR A 151 1.32 10.46 11.15
C THR A 151 1.85 11.54 12.09
N VAL A 152 2.47 12.57 11.57
CA VAL A 152 2.83 13.72 12.40
C VAL A 152 1.73 14.78 12.32
N SER A 153 1.23 15.04 11.12
CA SER A 153 0.25 16.09 10.86
C SER A 153 -0.78 15.58 9.85
N GLY A 154 -1.84 15.01 10.33
CA GLY A 154 -2.92 14.49 9.52
C GLY A 154 -3.91 13.67 10.33
N ASP A 155 -5.09 13.50 9.80
CA ASP A 155 -6.14 12.70 10.40
C ASP A 155 -5.99 11.21 10.06
N ILE A 156 -6.45 10.37 10.94
CA ILE A 156 -6.48 8.91 10.77
C ILE A 156 -7.93 8.48 10.85
N TYR A 157 -8.44 7.92 9.77
CA TYR A 157 -9.81 7.43 9.66
C TYR A 157 -9.85 6.04 9.03
N ILE A 158 -10.10 5.02 9.82
CA ILE A 158 -10.19 3.62 9.36
C ILE A 158 -11.53 3.04 9.74
N GLU A 159 -12.13 2.31 8.81
CA GLU A 159 -13.35 1.51 9.02
C GLU A 159 -13.08 0.05 8.68
N ILE A 160 -13.91 -0.84 9.19
CA ILE A 160 -13.97 -2.23 8.74
C ILE A 160 -15.09 -2.33 7.72
N ALA A 161 -14.80 -2.90 6.56
CA ALA A 161 -15.80 -3.09 5.52
C ALA A 161 -16.91 -4.03 6.01
N ASP A 162 -18.14 -3.68 5.75
CA ASP A 162 -19.28 -4.55 6.02
C ASP A 162 -19.14 -5.84 5.18
N GLN A 163 -19.25 -6.95 5.87
CA GLN A 163 -19.23 -8.28 5.24
C GLN A 163 -20.56 -8.61 4.59
#